data_da812ab091f2c89c22bc3ba640b8fec2
#
_entry.id   da812ab091f2c89c22bc3ba640b8fec2
#
_cell.length_a   1.000
_cell.length_b   1.000
_cell.length_c   1.000
_cell.angle_alpha   90.00
_cell.angle_beta   90.00
_cell.angle_gamma   90.00
#
_symmetry.space_group_name_H-M   'P 1'
#
loop_
_entity.id
_entity.type
_entity.pdbx_description
1 polymer ?
#
loop_
_entity_poly.entity_id
_entity_poly.type
_entity_poly.pdbx_seq_one_letter_code
_entity_poly.pdbx_strand_id
1 'polypeptide(L)'
;MTLRAEPARPHDLRGALDLLGRSELTEQDVAEGWGHYFVVREDDGRVVGVAGLEPHGEDGLLRSVAVDPDYRGQGLAASLVEAAMERAKRIRLRAVYLLTTTARDYFARHGFADCPREDASPAIRESWEYRSGCPSTAAFMKRPVP
;
A
#
# COMPACT_ATOMS: atom_id res chain seq x y z
N MET A 1 13.74 -10.02 18.76
CA MET A 1 12.56 -10.50 18.05
C MET A 1 12.47 -9.82 16.68
N THR A 2 12.13 -10.57 15.68
CA THR A 2 12.08 -10.03 14.31
C THR A 2 10.74 -9.39 14.03
N LEU A 3 10.75 -8.12 13.61
CA LEU A 3 9.53 -7.44 13.15
C LEU A 3 9.19 -7.91 11.76
N ARG A 4 7.89 -8.09 11.48
CA ARG A 4 7.42 -8.54 10.18
C ARG A 4 6.01 -8.05 9.91
N ALA A 5 5.65 -8.01 8.63
CA ALA A 5 4.29 -7.66 8.22
C ALA A 5 3.32 -8.79 8.61
N GLU A 6 2.18 -8.41 9.16
CA GLU A 6 1.11 -9.32 9.54
C GLU A 6 -0.23 -8.72 9.10
N PRO A 7 -1.25 -9.56 8.89
CA PRO A 7 -2.57 -9.02 8.60
C PRO A 7 -3.01 -8.07 9.71
N ALA A 8 -3.61 -6.95 9.32
CA ALA A 8 -4.07 -5.94 10.27
C ALA A 8 -5.27 -6.46 11.07
N ARG A 9 -5.33 -6.08 12.34
CA ARG A 9 -6.43 -6.39 13.23
C ARG A 9 -7.24 -5.14 13.51
N PRO A 10 -8.50 -5.25 13.94
CA PRO A 10 -9.32 -4.05 14.19
C PRO A 10 -8.67 -3.04 15.14
N HIS A 11 -7.99 -3.52 16.17
CA HIS A 11 -7.37 -2.61 17.14
C HIS A 11 -6.10 -1.91 16.63
N ASP A 12 -5.58 -2.32 15.47
CA ASP A 12 -4.41 -1.67 14.86
C ASP A 12 -4.79 -0.40 14.10
N LEU A 13 -6.07 -0.19 13.79
CA LEU A 13 -6.51 0.88 12.91
C LEU A 13 -6.08 2.26 13.42
N ARG A 14 -6.30 2.57 14.69
CA ARG A 14 -5.93 3.87 15.21
C ARG A 14 -4.44 4.16 15.06
N GLY A 15 -3.59 3.20 15.42
CA GLY A 15 -2.15 3.37 15.28
C GLY A 15 -1.73 3.55 13.83
N ALA A 16 -2.35 2.81 12.92
CA ALA A 16 -2.08 2.96 11.50
C ALA A 16 -2.50 4.34 10.97
N LEU A 17 -3.67 4.83 11.36
CA LEU A 17 -4.12 6.17 10.96
C LEU A 17 -3.17 7.25 11.49
N ASP A 18 -2.71 7.12 12.73
CA ASP A 18 -1.74 8.05 13.30
C ASP A 18 -0.43 8.04 12.51
N LEU A 19 0.04 6.85 12.12
CA LEU A 19 1.26 6.73 11.32
C LEU A 19 1.08 7.36 9.94
N LEU A 20 -0.05 7.14 9.29
CA LEU A 20 -0.35 7.73 7.99
C LEU A 20 -0.39 9.26 8.09
N GLY A 21 -1.01 9.81 9.12
CA GLY A 21 -1.04 11.26 9.33
C GLY A 21 0.34 11.86 9.50
N ARG A 22 1.20 11.21 10.29
CA ARG A 22 2.60 11.65 10.46
C ARG A 22 3.41 11.52 9.19
N SER A 23 3.01 10.64 8.30
CA SER A 23 3.68 10.42 7.01
C SER A 23 3.09 11.27 5.88
N GLU A 24 2.15 12.15 6.21
CA GLU A 24 1.46 13.02 5.25
C GLU A 24 0.70 12.22 4.17
N LEU A 25 0.18 11.06 4.53
CA LEU A 25 -0.64 10.23 3.65
C LEU A 25 -2.10 10.32 4.06
N THR A 26 -2.99 10.10 3.09
CA THR A 26 -4.42 10.22 3.33
C THR A 26 -4.97 9.06 4.17
N GLU A 27 -6.00 9.37 4.99
CA GLU A 27 -6.76 8.35 5.70
C GLU A 27 -8.03 7.96 4.93
N GLN A 28 -8.26 8.55 3.76
CA GLN A 28 -9.47 8.33 2.98
C GLN A 28 -9.64 6.84 2.63
N ASP A 29 -10.79 6.28 2.98
CA ASP A 29 -11.19 4.90 2.69
C ASP A 29 -10.34 3.81 3.36
N VAL A 30 -9.45 4.17 4.28
CA VAL A 30 -8.60 3.19 4.96
C VAL A 30 -9.43 2.26 5.84
N ALA A 31 -10.31 2.81 6.67
CA ALA A 31 -11.16 2.00 7.56
C ALA A 31 -12.05 1.05 6.76
N GLU A 32 -12.62 1.51 5.66
CA GLU A 32 -13.52 0.72 4.83
C GLU A 32 -12.81 -0.47 4.19
N GLY A 33 -11.52 -0.31 3.84
CA GLY A 33 -10.71 -1.35 3.22
C GLY A 33 -9.84 -2.15 4.18
N TRP A 34 -10.04 -1.99 5.48
CA TRP A 34 -9.11 -2.51 6.50
C TRP A 34 -8.85 -4.00 6.41
N GLY A 35 -9.78 -4.79 5.89
CA GLY A 35 -9.62 -6.23 5.73
C GLY A 35 -8.49 -6.65 4.78
N HIS A 36 -7.96 -5.73 3.98
CA HIS A 36 -6.86 -5.99 3.05
C HIS A 36 -5.62 -5.18 3.42
N TYR A 37 -5.48 -4.83 4.71
CA TYR A 37 -4.32 -4.08 5.19
C TYR A 37 -3.37 -4.98 5.97
N PHE A 38 -2.12 -4.58 6.01
CA PHE A 38 -1.05 -5.25 6.74
C PHE A 38 -0.33 -4.24 7.59
N VAL A 39 0.16 -4.68 8.75
CA VAL A 39 0.88 -3.82 9.69
C VAL A 39 2.13 -4.53 10.18
N VAL A 40 3.08 -3.72 10.66
CA VAL A 40 4.19 -4.20 11.48
C VAL A 40 3.98 -3.62 12.87
N ARG A 41 3.97 -4.50 13.88
CA ARG A 41 3.77 -4.10 15.28
C ARG A 41 5.00 -4.37 16.10
N GLU A 42 5.30 -3.46 17.02
CA GLU A 42 6.25 -3.74 18.09
C GLU A 42 5.63 -4.66 19.13
N ASP A 43 6.45 -5.18 20.04
CA ASP A 43 6.00 -6.10 21.08
C ASP A 43 4.93 -5.50 21.99
N ASP A 44 4.95 -4.16 22.15
CA ASP A 44 3.95 -3.45 22.96
C ASP A 44 2.67 -3.17 22.17
N GLY A 45 2.57 -3.62 20.92
CA GLY A 45 1.39 -3.43 20.08
C GLY A 45 1.39 -2.17 19.24
N ARG A 46 2.41 -1.33 19.36
CA ARG A 46 2.48 -0.08 18.60
C ARG A 46 2.70 -0.38 17.11
N VAL A 47 1.91 0.25 16.25
CA VAL A 47 2.03 0.10 14.80
C VAL A 47 3.18 0.97 14.30
N VAL A 48 4.16 0.34 13.67
CA VAL A 48 5.34 1.03 13.12
C VAL A 48 5.46 0.89 11.59
N GLY A 49 4.56 0.17 10.99
CA GLY A 49 4.48 0.05 9.53
C GLY A 49 3.08 -0.31 9.10
N VAL A 50 2.69 0.11 7.89
CA VAL A 50 1.35 -0.17 7.33
C VAL A 50 1.44 -0.21 5.81
N ALA A 51 0.60 -1.03 5.20
CA ALA A 51 0.35 -1.03 3.75
C ALA A 51 -1.03 -1.59 3.49
N GLY A 52 -1.69 -1.07 2.46
CA GLY A 52 -3.02 -1.52 2.08
C GLY A 52 -3.08 -1.95 0.64
N LEU A 53 -3.92 -2.95 0.38
CA LEU A 53 -4.27 -3.39 -0.95
C LEU A 53 -5.76 -3.15 -1.12
N GLU A 54 -6.13 -2.43 -2.16
CA GLU A 54 -7.52 -2.10 -2.45
C GLU A 54 -7.93 -2.82 -3.72
N PRO A 55 -8.73 -3.89 -3.63
CA PRO A 55 -9.18 -4.59 -4.85
C PRO A 55 -10.17 -3.73 -5.64
N HIS A 56 -9.98 -3.68 -6.94
CA HIS A 56 -10.85 -2.97 -7.88
C HIS A 56 -11.05 -3.86 -9.11
N GLY A 57 -12.14 -4.62 -9.14
CA GLY A 57 -12.37 -5.58 -10.21
C GLY A 57 -11.32 -6.68 -10.18
N GLU A 58 -10.60 -6.86 -11.29
CA GLU A 58 -9.55 -7.88 -11.40
C GLU A 58 -8.16 -7.35 -11.05
N ASP A 59 -8.06 -6.10 -10.66
CA ASP A 59 -6.79 -5.45 -10.34
C ASP A 59 -6.81 -4.92 -8.91
N GLY A 60 -5.62 -4.61 -8.39
CA GLY A 60 -5.49 -4.03 -7.06
C GLY A 60 -4.75 -2.70 -7.10
N LEU A 61 -4.95 -1.91 -6.06
CA LEU A 61 -4.24 -0.66 -5.86
C LEU A 61 -3.49 -0.75 -4.54
N LEU A 62 -2.17 -0.68 -4.60
CA LEU A 62 -1.33 -0.62 -3.40
C LEU A 62 -1.33 0.83 -2.92
N ARG A 63 -1.61 1.01 -1.63
CA ARG A 63 -1.70 2.34 -1.06
C ARG A 63 -1.30 2.34 0.40
N SER A 64 -1.18 3.54 0.97
CA SER A 64 -0.97 3.70 2.42
C SER A 64 0.29 3.02 2.92
N VAL A 65 1.35 2.98 2.11
CA VAL A 65 2.62 2.36 2.50
C VAL A 65 3.42 3.36 3.32
N ALA A 66 3.62 3.06 4.60
CA ALA A 66 4.37 3.93 5.49
C ALA A 66 5.12 3.10 6.54
N VAL A 67 6.31 3.56 6.88
CA VAL A 67 7.13 2.98 7.96
C VAL A 67 7.57 4.14 8.85
N ASP A 68 7.44 3.95 10.16
CA ASP A 68 7.90 4.93 11.14
C ASP A 68 9.38 5.25 10.87
N PRO A 69 9.77 6.53 10.87
CA PRO A 69 11.17 6.92 10.57
C PRO A 69 12.21 6.20 11.41
N ASP A 70 11.91 5.89 12.68
CA ASP A 70 12.84 5.21 13.57
C ASP A 70 13.06 3.74 13.19
N TYR A 71 12.23 3.21 12.29
CA TYR A 71 12.28 1.80 11.89
C TYR A 71 12.68 1.61 10.43
N ARG A 72 13.09 2.68 9.74
CA ARG A 72 13.53 2.59 8.35
C ARG A 72 14.89 1.90 8.26
N GLY A 73 15.19 1.38 7.05
CA GLY A 73 16.45 0.69 6.82
C GLY A 73 16.48 -0.76 7.30
N GLN A 74 15.35 -1.31 7.72
CA GLN A 74 15.25 -2.69 8.21
C GLN A 74 14.46 -3.60 7.27
N GLY A 75 14.09 -3.12 6.09
CA GLY A 75 13.34 -3.91 5.11
C GLY A 75 11.86 -4.05 5.43
N LEU A 76 11.30 -3.25 6.33
CA LEU A 76 9.90 -3.37 6.72
C LEU A 76 8.94 -2.97 5.59
N ALA A 77 9.27 -1.92 4.84
CA ALA A 77 8.43 -1.53 3.71
C ALA A 77 8.38 -2.63 2.65
N ALA A 78 9.53 -3.25 2.35
CA ALA A 78 9.57 -4.37 1.41
C ALA A 78 8.72 -5.54 1.90
N SER A 79 8.78 -5.85 3.18
CA SER A 79 7.96 -6.90 3.78
C SER A 79 6.48 -6.60 3.64
N LEU A 80 6.07 -5.34 3.86
CA LEU A 80 4.69 -4.91 3.72
C LEU A 80 4.21 -5.02 2.26
N VAL A 81 5.04 -4.56 1.32
CA VAL A 81 4.70 -4.64 -0.11
C VAL A 81 4.53 -6.10 -0.52
N GLU A 82 5.45 -6.99 -0.11
CA GLU A 82 5.34 -8.40 -0.47
C GLU A 82 4.13 -9.08 0.19
N ALA A 83 3.75 -8.67 1.40
CA ALA A 83 2.52 -9.16 2.02
C ALA A 83 1.29 -8.78 1.18
N ALA A 84 1.25 -7.56 0.68
CA ALA A 84 0.17 -7.10 -0.20
C ALA A 84 0.16 -7.88 -1.51
N MET A 85 1.34 -8.11 -2.11
CA MET A 85 1.43 -8.89 -3.36
C MET A 85 0.99 -10.33 -3.15
N GLU A 86 1.33 -10.94 -2.02
CA GLU A 86 0.88 -12.29 -1.69
C GLU A 86 -0.65 -12.33 -1.54
N ARG A 87 -1.24 -11.32 -0.91
CA ARG A 87 -2.69 -11.22 -0.83
C ARG A 87 -3.31 -11.08 -2.23
N ALA A 88 -2.71 -10.26 -3.09
CA ALA A 88 -3.19 -10.09 -4.47
C ALA A 88 -3.21 -11.42 -5.21
N LYS A 89 -2.18 -12.23 -5.02
CA LYS A 89 -2.11 -13.56 -5.62
C LYS A 89 -3.22 -14.47 -5.09
N ARG A 90 -3.46 -14.45 -3.77
CA ARG A 90 -4.49 -15.29 -3.15
C ARG A 90 -5.89 -14.96 -3.65
N ILE A 91 -6.19 -13.70 -3.84
CA ILE A 91 -7.51 -13.28 -4.32
C ILE A 91 -7.58 -13.16 -5.83
N ARG A 92 -6.53 -13.63 -6.52
CA ARG A 92 -6.46 -13.79 -7.97
C ARG A 92 -6.57 -12.48 -8.75
N LEU A 93 -5.94 -11.44 -8.25
CA LEU A 93 -5.80 -10.20 -9.01
C LEU A 93 -4.78 -10.39 -10.12
N ARG A 94 -4.97 -9.68 -11.25
CA ARG A 94 -4.07 -9.76 -12.40
C ARG A 94 -2.82 -8.92 -12.22
N ALA A 95 -3.00 -7.73 -11.63
CA ALA A 95 -1.91 -6.77 -11.46
C ALA A 95 -2.22 -5.87 -10.28
N VAL A 96 -1.16 -5.28 -9.73
CA VAL A 96 -1.27 -4.27 -8.67
C VAL A 96 -0.69 -2.97 -9.21
N TYR A 97 -1.47 -1.90 -9.08
CA TYR A 97 -1.10 -0.55 -9.48
C TYR A 97 -0.81 0.29 -8.26
N LEU A 98 -0.10 1.38 -8.44
CA LEU A 98 0.07 2.39 -7.40
C LEU A 98 0.30 3.76 -8.03
N LEU A 99 0.07 4.80 -7.20
CA LEU A 99 0.39 6.18 -7.52
C LEU A 99 1.33 6.70 -6.43
N THR A 100 2.40 7.37 -6.82
CA THR A 100 3.35 7.90 -5.84
C THR A 100 3.93 9.22 -6.34
N THR A 101 4.10 10.16 -5.42
CA THR A 101 4.73 11.45 -5.71
C THR A 101 6.20 11.47 -5.34
N THR A 102 6.66 10.56 -4.47
CA THR A 102 8.00 10.66 -3.88
C THR A 102 8.80 9.36 -3.92
N ALA A 103 8.18 8.21 -4.20
CA ALA A 103 8.83 6.92 -4.03
C ALA A 103 8.93 6.10 -5.32
N ARG A 104 8.92 6.77 -6.48
CA ARG A 104 8.98 6.07 -7.78
C ARG A 104 10.19 5.12 -7.85
N ASP A 105 11.37 5.60 -7.49
CA ASP A 105 12.58 4.79 -7.60
C ASP A 105 12.57 3.62 -6.63
N TYR A 106 12.00 3.83 -5.44
CA TYR A 106 11.85 2.76 -4.47
C TYR A 106 10.99 1.62 -5.05
N PHE A 107 9.82 1.95 -5.57
CA PHE A 107 8.92 0.94 -6.12
C PHE A 107 9.47 0.31 -7.40
N ALA A 108 10.24 1.06 -8.20
CA ALA A 108 10.90 0.48 -9.37
C ALA A 108 11.85 -0.65 -8.97
N ARG A 109 12.55 -0.50 -7.85
CA ARG A 109 13.43 -1.55 -7.34
C ARG A 109 12.66 -2.77 -6.81
N HIS A 110 11.36 -2.61 -6.59
CA HIS A 110 10.51 -3.68 -6.04
C HIS A 110 9.52 -4.24 -7.06
N GLY A 111 9.87 -4.16 -8.34
CA GLY A 111 9.14 -4.85 -9.39
C GLY A 111 8.03 -4.04 -10.04
N PHE A 112 7.86 -2.78 -9.66
CA PHE A 112 6.87 -1.91 -10.30
C PHE A 112 7.52 -1.14 -11.43
N ALA A 113 6.81 -1.02 -12.55
CA ALA A 113 7.27 -0.26 -13.70
C ALA A 113 6.29 0.88 -14.00
N ASP A 114 6.81 1.97 -14.55
CA ASP A 114 5.95 3.07 -15.00
C ASP A 114 4.90 2.53 -15.96
N CYS A 115 3.70 3.04 -15.85
CA CYS A 115 2.56 2.61 -16.64
C CYS A 115 1.84 3.86 -17.16
N PRO A 116 1.48 3.91 -18.45
CA PRO A 116 0.66 5.01 -18.94
C PRO A 116 -0.69 5.04 -18.24
N ARG A 117 -1.17 6.23 -17.92
CA ARG A 117 -2.46 6.35 -17.22
C ARG A 117 -3.63 5.79 -18.05
N GLU A 118 -3.55 5.85 -19.36
CA GLU A 118 -4.56 5.26 -20.23
C GLU A 118 -4.64 3.74 -20.12
N ASP A 119 -3.62 3.10 -19.59
CA ASP A 119 -3.62 1.65 -19.41
C ASP A 119 -4.32 1.21 -18.10
N ALA A 120 -4.72 2.15 -17.27
CA ALA A 120 -5.47 1.82 -16.06
C ALA A 120 -6.82 1.19 -16.44
N SER A 121 -7.17 0.09 -15.74
CA SER A 121 -8.49 -0.51 -15.94
C SER A 121 -9.59 0.45 -15.49
N PRO A 122 -10.83 0.29 -16.00
CA PRO A 122 -11.93 1.15 -15.57
C PRO A 122 -12.14 1.15 -14.06
N ALA A 123 -12.00 -0.01 -13.42
CA ALA A 123 -12.16 -0.11 -11.96
C ALA A 123 -11.10 0.70 -11.22
N ILE A 124 -9.84 0.69 -11.69
CA ILE A 124 -8.78 1.49 -11.08
C ILE A 124 -9.05 2.98 -11.27
N ARG A 125 -9.54 3.37 -12.47
CA ARG A 125 -9.86 4.78 -12.76
C ARG A 125 -10.97 5.32 -11.87
N GLU A 126 -11.84 4.47 -11.37
CA GLU A 126 -12.92 4.86 -10.46
C GLU A 126 -12.48 4.92 -9.01
N SER A 127 -11.29 4.44 -8.66
CA SER A 127 -10.80 4.51 -7.28
C SER A 127 -10.63 5.97 -6.86
N TRP A 128 -10.86 6.22 -5.56
CA TRP A 128 -10.69 7.56 -5.03
C TRP A 128 -9.27 8.08 -5.24
N GLU A 129 -8.28 7.23 -5.01
CA GLU A 129 -6.88 7.64 -5.12
C GLU A 129 -6.50 8.05 -6.55
N TYR A 130 -6.96 7.29 -7.55
CA TYR A 130 -6.69 7.63 -8.95
C TYR A 130 -7.37 8.94 -9.34
N ARG A 131 -8.63 9.14 -8.91
CA ARG A 131 -9.44 10.29 -9.30
C ARG A 131 -9.08 11.56 -8.55
N SER A 132 -8.76 11.47 -7.26
CA SER A 132 -8.71 12.63 -6.37
C SER A 132 -7.57 12.58 -5.37
N GLY A 133 -7.03 11.40 -5.06
CA GLY A 133 -6.09 11.23 -3.96
C GLY A 133 -4.67 11.63 -4.27
N CYS A 134 -4.29 11.70 -5.55
CA CYS A 134 -2.93 12.03 -5.96
C CYS A 134 -2.93 13.07 -7.10
N PRO A 135 -1.93 13.96 -7.14
CA PRO A 135 -1.81 14.92 -8.24
C PRO A 135 -1.63 14.23 -9.60
N SER A 136 -1.99 14.92 -10.66
CA SER A 136 -1.77 14.42 -12.02
C SER A 136 -0.29 14.16 -12.33
N THR A 137 0.62 14.76 -11.56
CA THR A 137 2.07 14.56 -11.70
C THR A 137 2.59 13.33 -10.99
N ALA A 138 1.76 12.65 -10.19
CA ALA A 138 2.18 11.42 -9.52
C ALA A 138 2.56 10.35 -10.54
N ALA A 139 3.61 9.58 -10.23
CA ALA A 139 3.98 8.43 -11.04
C ALA A 139 2.90 7.35 -10.91
N PHE A 140 2.46 6.80 -12.02
CA PHE A 140 1.54 5.67 -12.07
C PHE A 140 2.32 4.43 -12.43
N MET A 141 2.26 3.39 -11.61
CA MET A 141 3.11 2.22 -11.75
C MET A 141 2.29 0.94 -11.62
N LYS A 142 2.86 -0.15 -12.15
CA LYS A 142 2.17 -1.45 -12.21
C LYS A 142 3.18 -2.58 -11.97
N ARG A 143 2.74 -3.59 -11.22
CA ARG A 143 3.47 -4.85 -11.07
C ARG A 143 2.48 -5.99 -11.35
N PRO A 144 2.76 -6.88 -12.34
CA PRO A 144 1.91 -8.03 -12.59
C PRO A 144 1.92 -8.99 -11.40
N VAL A 145 0.80 -9.67 -11.18
CA VAL A 145 0.70 -10.71 -10.14
C VAL A 145 1.04 -12.04 -10.81
N PRO A 146 2.02 -12.80 -10.27
CA PRO A 146 2.42 -14.09 -10.85
C PRO A 146 1.30 -15.13 -10.88
#